data_81f23427803ebd91fd01191cf57798c5
#
_entry.id   81f23427803ebd91fd01191cf57798c5
#
_cell.length_a   1.000
_cell.length_b   1.000
_cell.length_c   1.000
_cell.angle_alpha   90.00
_cell.angle_beta   90.00
_cell.angle_gamma   90.00
#
_symmetry.space_group_name_H-M   'P 1'
#
loop_
_entity.id
_entity.type
_entity.pdbx_description
1 polymer ?
#
loop_
_entity_poly.entity_id
_entity_poly.type
_entity_poly.pdbx_seq_one_letter_code
_entity_poly.pdbx_strand_id
1 'polypeptide(L)'
;VTSHPTVSYPLLQFSTRDAFVSTIREGYHVATEEDIRNLNYYAPSLQQTANWYRDNLADRQVTYMLKGNEGIKALQVSFAKDKFAHLTGIRPIGKGLSAEKLLDDFSEGRGDYSNITLSNGFNDKIQVLPMIQELSQSKSFIFSDLEDVQKMQKLKASHAIQSNNRSLVVALKTIDDVTFPSS
;
A
#
# COMPACT_ATOMS: atom_id res chain seq x y z
N VAL A 1 29.19 12.69 16.32
CA VAL A 1 28.02 12.62 15.44
C VAL A 1 28.47 11.84 14.22
N THR A 2 28.20 10.53 14.20
CA THR A 2 28.45 9.68 13.04
C THR A 2 27.34 9.92 12.04
N SER A 3 27.61 10.73 11.03
CA SER A 3 26.74 10.85 9.87
C SER A 3 26.80 9.54 9.09
N HIS A 4 25.72 8.77 9.15
CA HIS A 4 25.57 7.65 8.23
C HIS A 4 25.51 8.20 6.79
N PRO A 5 26.21 7.57 5.83
CA PRO A 5 26.14 8.03 4.44
C PRO A 5 24.68 7.91 3.98
N THR A 6 24.11 9.01 3.54
CA THR A 6 22.78 9.02 2.94
C THR A 6 22.88 8.28 1.61
N VAL A 7 22.31 7.09 1.53
CA VAL A 7 22.25 6.34 0.28
C VAL A 7 21.28 7.09 -0.65
N SER A 8 21.81 7.62 -1.74
CA SER A 8 21.01 8.26 -2.77
C SER A 8 20.63 7.23 -3.82
N TYR A 9 19.32 7.01 -3.99
CA TYR A 9 18.77 6.13 -5.03
C TYR A 9 18.38 6.93 -6.27
N PRO A 10 18.39 6.29 -7.48
CA PRO A 10 17.83 6.92 -8.67
C PRO A 10 16.35 7.26 -8.48
N LEU A 11 15.86 8.23 -9.23
CA LEU A 11 14.45 8.57 -9.26
C LEU A 11 13.64 7.41 -9.86
N LEU A 12 12.54 7.04 -9.20
CA LEU A 12 11.65 6.01 -9.68
C LEU A 12 11.00 6.43 -11.00
N GLN A 13 11.12 5.56 -11.99
CA GLN A 13 10.47 5.70 -13.29
C GLN A 13 9.96 4.33 -13.74
N PHE A 14 8.70 4.30 -14.17
CA PHE A 14 8.08 3.09 -14.67
C PHE A 14 8.22 2.95 -16.17
N SER A 15 8.55 1.75 -16.61
CA SER A 15 8.59 1.36 -18.01
C SER A 15 8.24 -0.13 -18.17
N THR A 16 7.81 -0.51 -19.36
CA THR A 16 7.51 -1.89 -19.72
C THR A 16 8.34 -2.29 -20.93
N ARG A 17 8.75 -3.57 -20.98
CA ARG A 17 9.58 -4.13 -22.05
C ARG A 17 8.82 -4.97 -23.06
N ASP A 18 7.78 -5.65 -22.59
CA ASP A 18 7.02 -6.61 -23.39
C ASP A 18 5.57 -6.16 -23.57
N ALA A 19 5.03 -6.40 -24.76
CA ALA A 19 3.63 -6.10 -25.06
C ALA A 19 2.67 -7.25 -24.72
N PHE A 20 3.18 -8.47 -24.51
CA PHE A 20 2.36 -9.65 -24.31
C PHE A 20 2.15 -9.99 -22.83
N VAL A 21 0.89 -10.22 -22.44
CA VAL A 21 0.51 -10.71 -21.12
C VAL A 21 -0.45 -11.89 -21.27
N SER A 22 -0.05 -13.05 -20.75
CA SER A 22 -0.83 -14.28 -20.87
C SER A 22 -2.00 -14.38 -19.88
N THR A 23 -1.87 -13.78 -18.70
CA THR A 23 -2.87 -13.90 -17.63
C THR A 23 -2.96 -12.59 -16.84
N ILE A 24 -4.18 -12.07 -16.68
CA ILE A 24 -4.47 -10.86 -15.91
C ILE A 24 -5.40 -11.22 -14.76
N ARG A 25 -5.05 -10.76 -13.56
CA ARG A 25 -5.88 -10.95 -12.37
C ARG A 25 -7.20 -10.19 -12.52
N GLU A 26 -8.31 -10.78 -12.06
CA GLU A 26 -9.60 -10.10 -12.00
C GLU A 26 -9.51 -8.77 -11.25
N GLY A 27 -10.13 -7.72 -11.79
CA GLY A 27 -10.07 -6.36 -11.25
C GLY A 27 -8.78 -5.59 -11.60
N TYR A 28 -7.92 -6.18 -12.44
CA TYR A 28 -6.71 -5.55 -12.95
C TYR A 28 -6.75 -5.42 -14.47
N HIS A 29 -5.99 -4.50 -15.00
CA HIS A 29 -5.79 -4.34 -16.44
C HIS A 29 -4.30 -4.11 -16.74
N VAL A 30 -3.90 -4.39 -17.98
CA VAL A 30 -2.54 -4.08 -18.44
C VAL A 30 -2.40 -2.57 -18.56
N ALA A 31 -1.31 -2.04 -18.03
CA ALA A 31 -1.03 -0.61 -18.09
C ALA A 31 -0.94 -0.13 -19.54
N THR A 32 -1.74 0.89 -19.86
CA THR A 32 -1.65 1.62 -21.14
C THR A 32 -0.50 2.64 -21.09
N GLU A 33 -0.17 3.24 -22.23
CA GLU A 33 0.81 4.34 -22.26
C GLU A 33 0.37 5.52 -21.38
N GLU A 34 -0.93 5.80 -21.34
CA GLU A 34 -1.49 6.82 -20.46
C GLU A 34 -1.34 6.44 -18.98
N ASP A 35 -1.58 5.20 -18.64
CA ASP A 35 -1.37 4.69 -17.28
C ASP A 35 0.09 4.83 -16.86
N ILE A 36 1.04 4.51 -17.74
CA ILE A 36 2.47 4.67 -17.47
C ILE A 36 2.84 6.16 -17.27
N ARG A 37 2.27 7.06 -18.06
CA ARG A 37 2.46 8.51 -17.85
C ARG A 37 1.93 8.94 -16.48
N ASN A 38 0.75 8.48 -16.09
CA ASN A 38 0.16 8.77 -14.78
C ASN A 38 1.01 8.19 -13.63
N LEU A 39 1.47 6.96 -13.77
CA LEU A 39 2.39 6.36 -12.79
C LEU A 39 3.65 7.20 -12.63
N ASN A 40 4.25 7.65 -13.73
CA ASN A 40 5.46 8.45 -13.70
C ASN A 40 5.24 9.86 -13.14
N TYR A 41 4.04 10.39 -13.29
CA TYR A 41 3.67 11.63 -12.62
C TYR A 41 3.69 11.49 -11.09
N TYR A 42 3.20 10.36 -10.56
CA TYR A 42 3.17 10.09 -9.13
C TYR A 42 4.41 9.36 -8.60
N ALA A 43 5.32 8.94 -9.46
CA ALA A 43 6.48 8.15 -9.08
C ALA A 43 7.36 8.79 -7.99
N PRO A 44 7.65 10.10 -7.99
CA PRO A 44 8.40 10.74 -6.91
C PRO A 44 7.70 10.60 -5.56
N SER A 45 6.40 10.83 -5.51
CA SER A 45 5.59 10.66 -4.30
C SER A 45 5.53 9.20 -3.84
N LEU A 46 5.36 8.27 -4.77
CA LEU A 46 5.35 6.85 -4.49
C LEU A 46 6.69 6.38 -3.92
N GLN A 47 7.81 6.83 -4.48
CA GLN A 47 9.14 6.49 -3.98
C GLN A 47 9.36 7.01 -2.56
N GLN A 48 8.98 8.23 -2.27
CA GLN A 48 9.04 8.79 -0.92
C GLN A 48 8.19 7.99 0.06
N THR A 49 6.97 7.64 -0.33
CA THR A 49 6.06 6.85 0.49
C THR A 49 6.60 5.44 0.74
N ALA A 50 7.18 4.81 -0.28
CA ALA A 50 7.83 3.51 -0.15
C ALA A 50 9.02 3.55 0.81
N ASN A 51 9.87 4.56 0.72
CA ASN A 51 10.97 4.77 1.66
C ASN A 51 10.46 4.95 3.09
N TRP A 52 9.46 5.78 3.27
CA TRP A 52 8.86 6.02 4.60
C TRP A 52 8.23 4.74 5.17
N TYR A 53 7.47 3.98 4.36
CA TYR A 53 6.87 2.71 4.77
C TYR A 53 7.94 1.71 5.19
N ARG A 54 8.99 1.56 4.40
CA ARG A 54 10.11 0.66 4.68
C ARG A 54 10.81 1.02 5.98
N ASP A 55 11.02 2.30 6.24
CA ASP A 55 11.76 2.77 7.41
C ASP A 55 10.91 2.78 8.69
N ASN A 56 9.59 2.95 8.57
CA ASN A 56 8.72 3.21 9.72
C ASN A 56 7.65 2.15 9.99
N LEU A 57 7.15 1.45 8.98
CA LEU A 57 6.06 0.49 9.12
C LEU A 57 6.43 -0.95 8.77
N ALA A 58 7.29 -1.16 7.77
CA ALA A 58 7.57 -2.52 7.27
C ALA A 58 8.03 -3.47 8.37
N ASP A 59 7.38 -4.64 8.43
CA ASP A 59 7.61 -5.69 9.43
C ASP A 59 7.43 -5.22 10.89
N ARG A 60 6.59 -4.22 11.10
CA ARG A 60 6.24 -3.71 12.42
C ARG A 60 4.77 -3.90 12.73
N GLN A 61 4.47 -3.95 14.02
CA GLN A 61 3.12 -3.93 14.55
C GLN A 61 2.83 -2.55 15.14
N VAL A 62 1.69 -2.00 14.79
CA VAL A 62 1.17 -0.77 15.39
C VAL A 62 -0.04 -1.13 16.25
N THR A 63 -0.02 -0.73 17.51
CA THR A 63 -1.14 -0.93 18.43
C THR A 63 -1.98 0.34 18.47
N TYR A 64 -3.25 0.20 18.08
CA TYR A 64 -4.22 1.26 18.16
C TYR A 64 -5.07 1.05 19.43
N MET A 65 -5.17 2.08 20.25
CA MET A 65 -5.99 2.07 21.47
C MET A 65 -7.34 2.69 21.14
N LEU A 66 -8.39 1.89 21.23
CA LEU A 66 -9.77 2.27 20.95
C LEU A 66 -10.51 2.55 22.24
N LYS A 67 -10.97 3.77 22.42
CA LYS A 67 -11.82 4.15 23.55
C LYS A 67 -13.30 4.05 23.15
N GLY A 68 -14.03 3.11 23.73
CA GLY A 68 -15.45 2.91 23.52
C GLY A 68 -16.24 2.99 24.84
N ASN A 69 -17.56 2.79 24.77
CA ASN A 69 -18.45 2.81 25.94
C ASN A 69 -18.17 1.67 26.94
N GLU A 70 -17.55 0.58 26.47
CA GLU A 70 -17.21 -0.60 27.28
C GLU A 70 -15.76 -0.59 27.79
N GLY A 71 -15.04 0.52 27.64
CA GLY A 71 -13.64 0.65 28.04
C GLY A 71 -12.68 0.81 26.87
N ILE A 72 -11.40 0.49 27.12
CA ILE A 72 -10.32 0.61 26.13
C ILE A 72 -10.05 -0.76 25.53
N LYS A 73 -10.08 -0.85 24.18
CA LYS A 73 -9.66 -2.04 23.42
C LYS A 73 -8.36 -1.72 22.68
N ALA A 74 -7.49 -2.69 22.56
CA ALA A 74 -6.28 -2.60 21.75
C ALA A 74 -6.47 -3.37 20.44
N LEU A 75 -6.13 -2.76 19.31
CA LEU A 75 -6.06 -3.41 18.00
C LEU A 75 -4.61 -3.38 17.52
N GLN A 76 -4.01 -4.56 17.37
CA GLN A 76 -2.68 -4.67 16.78
C GLN A 76 -2.79 -4.89 15.27
N VAL A 77 -2.15 -4.02 14.50
CA VAL A 77 -2.09 -4.12 13.03
C VAL A 77 -0.66 -4.40 12.61
N SER A 78 -0.46 -5.48 11.87
CA SER A 78 0.83 -5.85 11.31
C SER A 78 0.99 -5.26 9.92
N PHE A 79 2.01 -4.44 9.74
CA PHE A 79 2.37 -3.85 8.45
C PHE A 79 3.56 -4.61 7.84
N ALA A 80 3.28 -5.79 7.29
CA ALA A 80 4.33 -6.57 6.65
C ALA A 80 4.82 -5.90 5.35
N LYS A 81 6.05 -6.22 4.97
CA LYS A 81 6.70 -5.69 3.77
C LYS A 81 5.90 -5.94 2.50
N ASP A 82 5.28 -7.13 2.39
CA ASP A 82 4.48 -7.54 1.24
C ASP A 82 3.14 -6.80 1.11
N LYS A 83 2.67 -6.13 2.15
CA LYS A 83 1.37 -5.43 2.13
C LYS A 83 1.43 -4.10 1.37
N PHE A 84 2.59 -3.49 1.24
CA PHE A 84 2.74 -2.23 0.53
C PHE A 84 2.28 -2.32 -0.93
N ALA A 85 2.66 -3.37 -1.64
CA ALA A 85 2.26 -3.56 -3.03
C ALA A 85 0.73 -3.58 -3.22
N HIS A 86 0.01 -4.21 -2.30
CA HIS A 86 -1.46 -4.23 -2.34
C HIS A 86 -2.08 -2.84 -2.16
N LEU A 87 -1.45 -2.01 -1.34
CA LEU A 87 -1.93 -0.64 -1.11
C LEU A 87 -1.73 0.27 -2.31
N THR A 88 -0.74 -0.01 -3.16
CA THR A 88 -0.49 0.80 -4.36
C THR A 88 -1.47 0.50 -5.49
N GLY A 89 -2.00 -0.70 -5.58
CA GLY A 89 -2.75 -1.17 -6.74
C GLY A 89 -1.88 -1.46 -7.97
N ILE A 90 -0.56 -1.48 -7.83
CA ILE A 90 0.41 -1.75 -8.90
C ILE A 90 0.89 -3.19 -8.76
N ARG A 91 0.74 -3.96 -9.84
CA ARG A 91 1.19 -5.35 -9.89
C ARG A 91 2.05 -5.59 -11.14
N PRO A 92 3.35 -5.38 -11.04
CA PRO A 92 4.26 -5.71 -12.11
C PRO A 92 4.28 -7.22 -12.41
N ILE A 93 4.57 -7.54 -13.65
CA ILE A 93 4.77 -8.91 -14.11
C ILE A 93 6.22 -9.07 -14.51
N GLY A 94 6.85 -10.11 -13.99
CA GLY A 94 8.22 -10.45 -14.30
C GLY A 94 8.65 -11.69 -13.53
N LYS A 95 9.71 -12.33 -14.02
CA LYS A 95 10.28 -13.50 -13.37
C LYS A 95 10.94 -13.12 -12.04
N GLY A 96 10.61 -13.85 -10.99
CA GLY A 96 11.23 -13.66 -9.67
C GLY A 96 10.72 -12.46 -8.87
N LEU A 97 9.61 -11.86 -9.29
CA LEU A 97 8.97 -10.77 -8.54
C LEU A 97 8.16 -11.31 -7.37
N SER A 98 8.29 -10.66 -6.23
CA SER A 98 7.46 -10.87 -5.05
C SER A 98 6.94 -9.52 -4.53
N ALA A 99 5.87 -9.55 -3.75
CA ALA A 99 5.32 -8.33 -3.16
C ALA A 99 6.31 -7.62 -2.21
N GLU A 100 7.15 -8.39 -1.51
CA GLU A 100 8.22 -7.84 -0.66
C GLU A 100 9.28 -7.11 -1.48
N LYS A 101 9.68 -7.69 -2.60
CA LYS A 101 10.68 -7.08 -3.49
C LYS A 101 10.19 -5.77 -4.08
N LEU A 102 8.89 -5.63 -4.34
CA LEU A 102 8.33 -4.40 -4.90
C LEU A 102 8.53 -3.18 -4.00
N LEU A 103 8.44 -3.35 -2.69
CA LEU A 103 8.73 -2.27 -1.76
C LEU A 103 10.18 -1.77 -1.93
N ASP A 104 11.13 -2.69 -2.00
CA ASP A 104 12.54 -2.35 -2.21
C ASP A 104 12.77 -1.74 -3.60
N ASP A 105 12.15 -2.30 -4.64
CA ASP A 105 12.26 -1.78 -6.00
C ASP A 105 11.78 -0.32 -6.09
N PHE A 106 10.61 -0.02 -5.56
CA PHE A 106 10.05 1.34 -5.60
C PHE A 106 10.87 2.30 -4.74
N SER A 107 11.32 1.86 -3.57
CA SER A 107 12.17 2.68 -2.70
C SER A 107 13.50 3.02 -3.36
N GLU A 108 14.07 2.10 -4.11
CA GLU A 108 15.39 2.20 -4.72
C GLU A 108 15.37 2.68 -6.18
N GLY A 109 14.20 3.11 -6.67
CA GLY A 109 14.04 3.70 -7.98
C GLY A 109 14.03 2.70 -9.14
N ARG A 110 13.70 1.44 -8.88
CA ARG A 110 13.57 0.40 -9.91
C ARG A 110 12.12 0.25 -10.33
N GLY A 111 11.78 0.63 -11.54
CA GLY A 111 10.43 0.60 -12.11
C GLY A 111 10.34 -0.03 -13.51
N ASP A 112 11.41 -0.69 -13.99
CA ASP A 112 11.43 -1.36 -15.29
C ASP A 112 11.04 -2.83 -15.16
N TYR A 113 9.91 -3.19 -15.75
CA TYR A 113 9.33 -4.54 -15.67
C TYR A 113 8.99 -5.08 -17.06
N SER A 114 8.85 -6.41 -17.16
CA SER A 114 8.36 -7.03 -18.40
C SER A 114 7.00 -6.45 -18.77
N ASN A 115 6.10 -6.39 -17.80
CA ASN A 115 4.82 -5.71 -17.96
C ASN A 115 4.33 -5.16 -16.60
N ILE A 116 3.34 -4.30 -16.63
CA ILE A 116 2.71 -3.76 -15.43
C ILE A 116 1.20 -3.93 -15.55
N THR A 117 0.57 -4.53 -14.53
CA THR A 117 -0.87 -4.51 -14.39
C THR A 117 -1.26 -3.60 -13.23
N LEU A 118 -2.41 -2.97 -13.37
CA LEU A 118 -2.92 -2.00 -12.41
C LEU A 118 -4.33 -2.39 -11.99
N SER A 119 -4.65 -2.18 -10.72
CA SER A 119 -6.04 -2.29 -10.28
C SER A 119 -6.88 -1.20 -10.93
N ASN A 120 -8.17 -1.48 -11.21
CA ASN A 120 -9.05 -0.51 -11.89
C ASN A 120 -9.23 0.79 -11.10
N GLY A 121 -8.93 0.79 -9.80
CA GLY A 121 -8.96 1.99 -8.96
C GLY A 121 -7.57 2.55 -8.59
N PHE A 122 -6.51 2.20 -9.31
CA PHE A 122 -5.14 2.56 -8.91
C PHE A 122 -4.89 4.07 -8.84
N ASN A 123 -5.52 4.86 -9.70
CA ASN A 123 -5.37 6.31 -9.70
C ASN A 123 -5.80 6.92 -8.36
N ASP A 124 -6.94 6.49 -7.84
CA ASP A 124 -7.42 6.97 -6.53
C ASP A 124 -6.51 6.50 -5.40
N LYS A 125 -6.04 5.27 -5.47
CA LYS A 125 -5.11 4.74 -4.48
C LYS A 125 -3.80 5.50 -4.43
N ILE A 126 -3.17 5.71 -5.58
CA ILE A 126 -1.84 6.34 -5.63
C ILE A 126 -1.86 7.80 -5.20
N GLN A 127 -2.97 8.51 -5.42
CA GLN A 127 -3.14 9.90 -4.99
C GLN A 127 -3.20 10.04 -3.47
N VAL A 128 -3.85 9.10 -2.78
CA VAL A 128 -4.06 9.17 -1.34
C VAL A 128 -3.02 8.39 -0.53
N LEU A 129 -2.25 7.53 -1.17
CA LEU A 129 -1.26 6.67 -0.50
C LEU A 129 -0.24 7.44 0.36
N PRO A 130 0.25 8.64 0.01
CA PRO A 130 1.15 9.41 0.87
C PRO A 130 0.57 9.71 2.25
N MET A 131 -0.76 9.73 2.39
CA MET A 131 -1.44 9.95 3.68
C MET A 131 -1.29 8.78 4.65
N ILE A 132 -0.69 7.65 4.21
CA ILE A 132 -0.42 6.51 5.10
C ILE A 132 0.46 6.88 6.28
N GLN A 133 1.27 7.92 6.16
CA GLN A 133 2.08 8.46 7.25
C GLN A 133 1.22 8.91 8.43
N GLU A 134 0.01 9.38 8.19
CA GLU A 134 -0.93 9.80 9.23
C GLU A 134 -1.49 8.64 10.05
N LEU A 135 -1.45 7.41 9.52
CA LEU A 135 -1.95 6.23 10.23
C LEU A 135 -1.11 5.86 11.45
N SER A 136 0.11 6.32 11.54
CA SER A 136 0.98 6.18 12.71
C SER A 136 0.77 7.27 13.76
N GLN A 137 -0.06 8.28 13.48
CA GLN A 137 -0.33 9.41 14.38
C GLN A 137 -1.52 9.13 15.30
N SER A 138 -1.54 9.81 16.44
CA SER A 138 -2.57 9.62 17.48
C SER A 138 -3.99 10.05 17.11
N LYS A 139 -4.18 10.65 15.95
CA LYS A 139 -5.47 11.20 15.48
C LYS A 139 -6.16 10.39 14.38
N SER A 140 -5.72 9.16 14.15
CA SER A 140 -6.39 8.27 13.20
C SER A 140 -7.71 7.75 13.77
N PHE A 141 -8.70 7.58 12.89
CA PHE A 141 -10.00 7.00 13.24
C PHE A 141 -10.02 5.52 12.91
N ILE A 142 -10.60 4.71 13.79
CA ILE A 142 -10.77 3.27 13.55
C ILE A 142 -12.25 2.95 13.57
N PHE A 143 -12.65 2.19 12.57
CA PHE A 143 -13.99 1.64 12.43
C PHE A 143 -13.93 0.14 12.64
N SER A 144 -14.85 -0.39 13.42
CA SER A 144 -15.01 -1.80 13.73
C SER A 144 -16.39 -2.29 13.28
N ASP A 145 -16.60 -3.60 13.35
CA ASP A 145 -17.89 -4.24 13.07
C ASP A 145 -18.43 -3.90 11.67
N LEU A 146 -17.54 -3.98 10.67
CA LEU A 146 -17.85 -3.62 9.28
C LEU A 146 -18.38 -4.81 8.46
N GLU A 147 -18.61 -5.96 9.09
CA GLU A 147 -19.06 -7.18 8.41
C GLU A 147 -20.41 -6.99 7.69
N ASP A 148 -21.28 -6.12 8.19
CA ASP A 148 -22.57 -5.83 7.63
C ASP A 148 -22.54 -4.77 6.51
N VAL A 149 -21.40 -4.12 6.29
CA VAL A 149 -21.24 -3.14 5.23
C VAL A 149 -20.92 -3.85 3.91
N GLN A 150 -21.84 -3.81 2.95
CA GLN A 150 -21.74 -4.56 1.68
C GLN A 150 -20.39 -4.36 0.96
N LYS A 151 -19.85 -3.16 0.97
CA LYS A 151 -18.56 -2.85 0.35
C LYS A 151 -17.40 -3.52 1.07
N MET A 152 -17.50 -3.63 2.39
CA MET A 152 -16.48 -4.28 3.23
C MET A 152 -16.60 -5.80 3.22
N GLN A 153 -17.80 -6.34 3.02
CA GLN A 153 -18.01 -7.79 2.84
C GLN A 153 -17.25 -8.31 1.62
N LYS A 154 -17.25 -7.57 0.50
CA LYS A 154 -16.47 -7.93 -0.68
C LYS A 154 -14.96 -7.99 -0.40
N LEU A 155 -14.47 -7.11 0.43
CA LEU A 155 -13.07 -7.06 0.87
C LEU A 155 -12.77 -8.02 2.01
N LYS A 156 -13.80 -8.63 2.62
CA LYS A 156 -13.68 -9.42 3.85
C LYS A 156 -12.97 -8.64 4.96
N ALA A 157 -13.23 -7.35 5.02
CA ALA A 157 -12.63 -6.47 6.00
C ALA A 157 -13.43 -6.47 7.30
N SER A 158 -12.76 -6.59 8.43
CA SER A 158 -13.36 -6.51 9.77
C SER A 158 -13.24 -5.11 10.37
N HIS A 159 -12.19 -4.39 10.01
CA HIS A 159 -11.87 -3.06 10.52
C HIS A 159 -11.42 -2.13 9.38
N ALA A 160 -11.41 -0.85 9.64
CA ALA A 160 -10.78 0.14 8.77
C ALA A 160 -10.11 1.23 9.60
N ILE A 161 -9.01 1.77 9.09
CA ILE A 161 -8.33 2.94 9.65
C ILE A 161 -8.50 4.09 8.67
N GLN A 162 -8.92 5.24 9.17
CA GLN A 162 -9.05 6.46 8.39
C GLN A 162 -8.05 7.51 8.87
N SER A 163 -7.36 8.16 7.93
CA SER A 163 -6.49 9.29 8.24
C SER A 163 -7.29 10.48 8.81
N ASN A 164 -6.63 11.35 9.56
CA ASN A 164 -7.26 12.48 10.24
C ASN A 164 -7.99 13.41 9.26
N ASN A 165 -7.44 13.64 8.07
CA ASN A 165 -8.06 14.45 7.03
C ASN A 165 -9.12 13.69 6.20
N ARG A 166 -9.41 12.43 6.54
CA ARG A 166 -10.38 11.55 5.88
C ARG A 166 -10.08 11.23 4.40
N SER A 167 -8.89 11.53 3.91
CA SER A 167 -8.50 11.29 2.52
C SER A 167 -8.15 9.83 2.25
N LEU A 168 -7.63 9.12 3.24
CA LEU A 168 -7.23 7.72 3.14
C LEU A 168 -8.05 6.86 4.09
N VAL A 169 -8.57 5.77 3.56
CA VAL A 169 -9.17 4.67 4.35
C VAL A 169 -8.48 3.38 3.98
N VAL A 170 -7.91 2.70 4.95
CA VAL A 170 -7.28 1.39 4.80
C VAL A 170 -8.17 0.34 5.43
N ALA A 171 -8.66 -0.59 4.60
CA ALA A 171 -9.40 -1.75 5.05
C ALA A 171 -8.46 -2.79 5.67
N LEU A 172 -8.86 -3.36 6.78
CA LEU A 172 -8.09 -4.35 7.52
C LEU A 172 -8.80 -5.70 7.53
N LYS A 173 -8.01 -6.76 7.37
CA LYS A 173 -8.44 -8.14 7.55
C LYS A 173 -7.81 -8.75 8.79
N THR A 174 -8.53 -9.69 9.40
CA THR A 174 -7.99 -10.54 10.46
C THR A 174 -8.08 -12.00 10.04
N ILE A 175 -6.93 -12.68 10.02
CA ILE A 175 -6.82 -14.12 9.74
C ILE A 175 -5.90 -14.71 10.81
N ASP A 176 -6.34 -15.78 11.49
CA ASP A 176 -5.58 -16.44 12.56
C ASP A 176 -5.05 -15.48 13.62
N ASP A 177 -5.91 -14.58 14.10
CA ASP A 177 -5.61 -13.54 15.09
C ASP A 177 -4.60 -12.45 14.66
N VAL A 178 -4.21 -12.42 13.39
CA VAL A 178 -3.35 -11.39 12.83
C VAL A 178 -4.18 -10.41 12.00
N THR A 179 -4.13 -9.14 12.34
CA THR A 179 -4.79 -8.05 11.59
C THR A 179 -3.77 -7.33 10.71
N PHE A 180 -4.12 -7.17 9.44
CA PHE A 180 -3.23 -6.57 8.44
C PHE A 180 -4.01 -5.77 7.38
N PRO A 181 -3.35 -4.81 6.69
CA PRO A 181 -3.95 -4.07 5.60
C PRO A 181 -4.35 -4.98 4.44
N SER A 182 -5.55 -4.76 3.92
CA SER A 182 -6.13 -5.52 2.80
C SER A 182 -6.32 -4.65 1.56
N SER A 183 -6.65 -3.38 1.76
CA SER A 183 -6.85 -2.43 0.65
C SER A 183 -6.82 -0.99 1.17
#